data_ce760c9262bcc3ccf9e86fb6d8b3b172
#
_entry.id   ce760c9262bcc3ccf9e86fb6d8b3b172
#
_cell.length_a   1.000
_cell.length_b   1.000
_cell.length_c   1.000
_cell.angle_alpha   90.00
_cell.angle_beta   90.00
_cell.angle_gamma   90.00
#
_symmetry.space_group_name_H-M   'P 1'
#
loop_
_entity.id
_entity.type
_entity.pdbx_description
1 polymer ?
#
loop_
_entity_poly.entity_id
_entity_poly.type
_entity_poly.pdbx_seq_one_letter_code
_entity_poly.pdbx_strand_id
1 'polypeptide(L)'
;NPLLYTPHDFENVIAAVTKNGTKEGATILVGHGTYTPATAQYAMMDYMLQSKGYTNYHVTTVEGYPSFDDMVAKLDASSVKKVLLMPFMFVAGDHANNDIAGDMKEELEGKGYQVSVFMQGLGQNPEIQDIFIDHAKIAAKHKMIDITSKKKKYAAEKD
;
A
#
# COMPACT_ATOMS: atom_id res chain seq x y z
N ASN A 1 3.79 -15.17 2.06
CA ASN A 1 3.63 -13.98 2.87
C ASN A 1 2.89 -12.91 2.06
N PRO A 2 2.11 -12.02 2.70
CA PRO A 2 1.54 -10.86 2.03
C PRO A 2 2.64 -9.91 1.56
N LEU A 3 2.33 -8.98 0.64
CA LEU A 3 3.29 -8.01 0.11
C LEU A 3 3.93 -7.16 1.22
N LEU A 4 3.11 -6.65 2.12
CA LEU A 4 3.53 -5.83 3.26
C LEU A 4 3.62 -6.71 4.52
N TYR A 5 4.66 -7.50 4.63
CA TYR A 5 4.84 -8.45 5.74
C TYR A 5 5.82 -7.95 6.81
N THR A 6 6.92 -7.33 6.39
CA THR A 6 7.94 -6.76 7.28
C THR A 6 8.15 -5.28 6.99
N PRO A 7 8.72 -4.49 7.92
CA PRO A 7 9.09 -3.09 7.64
C PRO A 7 9.98 -2.94 6.41
N HIS A 8 10.85 -3.91 6.14
CA HIS A 8 11.69 -3.92 4.94
C HIS A 8 10.89 -4.05 3.65
N ASP A 9 9.80 -4.84 3.66
CA ASP A 9 8.90 -4.93 2.52
C ASP A 9 8.23 -3.59 2.22
N PHE A 10 7.81 -2.86 3.25
CA PHE A 10 7.29 -1.49 3.08
C PHE A 10 8.32 -0.57 2.42
N GLU A 11 9.59 -0.64 2.84
CA GLU A 11 10.66 0.16 2.24
C GLU A 11 10.85 -0.15 0.76
N ASN A 12 10.87 -1.43 0.41
CA ASN A 12 11.00 -1.88 -0.97
C ASN A 12 9.79 -1.46 -1.82
N VAL A 13 8.57 -1.57 -1.28
CA VAL A 13 7.36 -1.13 -1.96
C VAL A 13 7.35 0.39 -2.15
N ILE A 14 7.74 1.17 -1.14
CA ILE A 14 7.89 2.63 -1.25
C ILE A 14 8.87 2.97 -2.38
N ALA A 15 10.04 2.34 -2.39
CA ALA A 15 11.03 2.57 -3.44
C ALA A 15 10.51 2.25 -4.84
N ALA A 16 9.68 1.20 -4.98
CA ALA A 16 9.09 0.81 -6.25
C ALA A 16 7.99 1.78 -6.71
N VAL A 17 7.03 2.11 -5.84
CA VAL A 17 5.86 2.93 -6.25
C VAL A 17 6.20 4.40 -6.44
N THR A 18 7.19 4.94 -5.70
CA THR A 18 7.59 6.35 -5.80
C THR A 18 8.29 6.68 -7.12
N LYS A 19 8.75 5.69 -7.88
CA LYS A 19 9.29 5.90 -9.24
C LYS A 19 8.24 6.35 -10.25
N ASN A 20 6.98 5.98 -10.04
CA ASN A 20 5.86 6.28 -10.92
C ASN A 20 5.00 7.47 -10.43
N GLY A 21 5.32 8.02 -9.27
CA GLY A 21 4.60 9.15 -8.71
C GLY A 21 4.94 10.47 -9.39
N THR A 22 4.10 11.49 -9.14
CA THR A 22 4.33 12.83 -9.68
C THR A 22 5.37 13.59 -8.86
N LYS A 23 6.17 14.40 -9.55
CA LYS A 23 7.07 15.38 -8.92
C LYS A 23 6.37 16.72 -8.67
N GLU A 24 5.28 16.98 -9.39
CA GLU A 24 4.49 18.20 -9.28
C GLU A 24 3.10 17.87 -8.74
N GLY A 25 2.82 18.27 -7.52
CA GLY A 25 1.55 18.00 -6.87
C GLY A 25 1.61 16.81 -5.92
N ALA A 26 0.47 16.18 -5.63
CA ALA A 26 0.38 15.03 -4.74
C ALA A 26 0.16 13.73 -5.51
N THR A 27 0.74 12.65 -5.02
CA THR A 27 0.45 11.29 -5.44
C THR A 27 -0.36 10.59 -4.36
N ILE A 28 -1.50 10.03 -4.74
CA ILE A 28 -2.42 9.33 -3.84
C ILE A 28 -2.38 7.83 -4.19
N LEU A 29 -1.90 7.03 -3.26
CA LEU A 29 -1.96 5.58 -3.34
C LEU A 29 -3.32 5.11 -2.83
N VAL A 30 -4.12 4.50 -3.69
CA VAL A 30 -5.48 4.07 -3.38
C VAL A 30 -5.53 2.56 -3.22
N GLY A 31 -5.62 2.10 -1.97
CA GLY A 31 -5.82 0.69 -1.65
C GLY A 31 -7.29 0.30 -1.69
N HIS A 32 -7.57 -1.00 -1.81
CA HIS A 32 -8.93 -1.50 -1.62
C HIS A 32 -9.40 -1.25 -0.18
N GLY A 33 -8.51 -1.54 0.77
CA GLY A 33 -8.83 -1.45 2.18
C GLY A 33 -9.53 -2.69 2.72
N THR A 34 -9.90 -2.65 3.96
CA THR A 34 -10.65 -3.70 4.66
C THR A 34 -11.16 -3.18 6.00
N TYR A 35 -12.26 -3.75 6.50
CA TYR A 35 -12.79 -3.48 7.84
C TYR A 35 -12.13 -4.34 8.94
N THR A 36 -11.13 -5.15 8.59
CA THR A 36 -10.36 -5.93 9.56
C THR A 36 -9.12 -5.15 10.07
N PRO A 37 -8.45 -5.57 11.16
CA PRO A 37 -7.22 -4.94 11.62
C PRO A 37 -6.10 -4.84 10.57
N ALA A 38 -6.16 -5.61 9.49
CA ALA A 38 -5.21 -5.52 8.38
C ALA A 38 -5.22 -4.14 7.67
N THR A 39 -6.28 -3.34 7.86
CA THR A 39 -6.36 -1.95 7.37
C THR A 39 -5.22 -1.08 7.92
N ALA A 40 -4.67 -1.40 9.10
CA ALA A 40 -3.53 -0.70 9.70
C ALA A 40 -2.27 -0.68 8.80
N GLN A 41 -2.15 -1.60 7.87
CA GLN A 41 -1.04 -1.65 6.91
C GLN A 41 -1.03 -0.42 5.99
N TYR A 42 -2.20 0.07 5.60
CA TYR A 42 -2.32 1.29 4.79
C TYR A 42 -1.92 2.53 5.59
N ALA A 43 -2.32 2.62 6.86
CA ALA A 43 -1.91 3.70 7.75
C ALA A 43 -0.39 3.68 8.02
N MET A 44 0.20 2.49 8.18
CA MET A 44 1.65 2.33 8.31
C MET A 44 2.37 2.78 7.04
N MET A 45 1.85 2.45 5.86
CA MET A 45 2.40 2.90 4.58
C MET A 45 2.40 4.44 4.49
N ASP A 46 1.28 5.10 4.82
CA ASP A 46 1.17 6.56 4.83
C ASP A 46 2.19 7.18 5.78
N TYR A 47 2.27 6.67 7.02
CA TYR A 47 3.24 7.13 8.01
C TYR A 47 4.68 6.98 7.53
N MET A 48 5.04 5.84 6.95
CA MET A 48 6.41 5.59 6.46
C MET A 48 6.78 6.47 5.28
N LEU A 49 5.86 6.75 4.36
CA LEU A 49 6.05 7.72 3.27
C LEU A 49 6.40 9.10 3.83
N GLN A 50 5.60 9.60 4.78
CA GLN A 50 5.85 10.89 5.43
C GLN A 50 7.22 10.92 6.14
N SER A 51 7.51 9.88 6.93
CA SER A 51 8.76 9.77 7.69
C SER A 51 10.01 9.70 6.81
N LYS A 52 9.87 9.21 5.58
CA LYS A 52 10.96 9.13 4.60
C LYS A 52 11.08 10.39 3.71
N GLY A 53 10.26 11.40 3.97
CA GLY A 53 10.31 12.68 3.26
C GLY A 53 9.44 12.76 2.00
N TYR A 54 8.64 11.75 1.71
CA TYR A 54 7.65 11.78 0.63
C TYR A 54 6.37 12.49 1.07
N THR A 55 6.50 13.76 1.46
CA THR A 55 5.41 14.55 2.07
C THR A 55 4.27 14.88 1.10
N ASN A 56 4.51 14.72 -0.20
CA ASN A 56 3.51 14.86 -1.26
C ASN A 56 2.81 13.53 -1.62
N TYR A 57 3.07 12.45 -0.88
CA TYR A 57 2.38 11.17 -1.03
C TYR A 57 1.37 11.00 0.10
N HIS A 58 0.21 10.48 -0.22
CA HIS A 58 -0.81 10.08 0.73
C HIS A 58 -1.37 8.72 0.38
N VAL A 59 -1.88 8.02 1.38
CA VAL A 59 -2.56 6.75 1.19
C VAL A 59 -4.02 6.91 1.58
N THR A 60 -4.91 6.34 0.78
CA THR A 60 -6.32 6.21 1.10
C THR A 60 -6.83 4.84 0.72
N THR A 61 -8.03 4.50 1.13
CA THR A 61 -8.67 3.22 0.82
C THR A 61 -10.08 3.43 0.31
N VAL A 62 -10.57 2.52 -0.54
CA VAL A 62 -11.98 2.46 -0.95
C VAL A 62 -12.84 2.08 0.25
N GLU A 63 -12.38 1.11 1.05
CA GLU A 63 -13.04 0.63 2.25
C GLU A 63 -12.09 0.69 3.46
N GLY A 64 -12.60 1.11 4.62
CA GLY A 64 -11.81 1.12 5.86
C GLY A 64 -11.00 2.39 6.06
N TYR A 65 -9.73 2.28 6.44
CA TYR A 65 -8.90 3.42 6.86
C TYR A 65 -7.44 3.29 6.35
N PRO A 66 -6.76 4.40 5.95
CA PRO A 66 -7.22 5.80 5.91
C PRO A 66 -8.37 6.04 4.95
N SER A 67 -9.37 6.83 5.38
CA SER A 67 -10.54 7.13 4.56
C SER A 67 -10.22 8.13 3.45
N PHE A 68 -11.07 8.15 2.43
CA PHE A 68 -10.95 9.14 1.36
C PHE A 68 -11.16 10.57 1.89
N ASP A 69 -12.11 10.78 2.80
CA ASP A 69 -12.37 12.08 3.41
C ASP A 69 -11.17 12.61 4.20
N ASP A 70 -10.51 11.76 4.99
CA ASP A 70 -9.30 12.14 5.73
C ASP A 70 -8.16 12.53 4.79
N MET A 71 -8.02 11.84 3.68
CA MET A 71 -7.03 12.16 2.65
C MET A 71 -7.36 13.50 1.98
N VAL A 72 -8.62 13.73 1.61
CA VAL A 72 -9.08 15.00 1.03
C VAL A 72 -8.83 16.16 2.00
N ALA A 73 -9.11 15.99 3.30
CA ALA A 73 -8.82 17.01 4.29
C ALA A 73 -7.34 17.40 4.36
N LYS A 74 -6.43 16.42 4.19
CA LYS A 74 -4.97 16.70 4.09
C LYS A 74 -4.63 17.49 2.82
N LEU A 75 -5.24 17.15 1.69
CA LEU A 75 -5.05 17.88 0.43
C LEU A 75 -5.55 19.31 0.54
N ASP A 76 -6.75 19.52 1.11
CA ASP A 76 -7.37 20.84 1.28
C ASP A 76 -6.56 21.74 2.22
N ALA A 77 -5.87 21.16 3.20
CA ALA A 77 -4.94 21.88 4.08
C ALA A 77 -3.61 22.22 3.41
N SER A 78 -3.33 21.67 2.22
CA SER A 78 -2.13 21.92 1.45
C SER A 78 -2.34 22.96 0.35
N SER A 79 -1.26 23.42 -0.28
CA SER A 79 -1.33 24.29 -1.46
C SER A 79 -1.39 23.52 -2.78
N VAL A 80 -1.49 22.20 -2.74
CA VAL A 80 -1.48 21.32 -3.91
C VAL A 80 -2.73 21.54 -4.76
N LYS A 81 -2.56 21.56 -6.08
CA LYS A 81 -3.65 21.66 -7.07
C LYS A 81 -3.67 20.51 -8.07
N LYS A 82 -2.56 19.79 -8.22
CA LYS A 82 -2.43 18.65 -9.11
C LYS A 82 -2.39 17.35 -8.29
N VAL A 83 -3.16 16.37 -8.68
CA VAL A 83 -3.24 15.05 -8.02
C VAL A 83 -3.06 13.95 -9.04
N LEU A 84 -2.19 12.99 -8.71
CA LEU A 84 -2.07 11.72 -9.41
C LEU A 84 -2.66 10.61 -8.53
N LEU A 85 -3.70 9.96 -9.00
CA LEU A 85 -4.26 8.76 -8.37
C LEU A 85 -3.55 7.52 -8.91
N MET A 86 -3.10 6.65 -8.01
CA MET A 86 -2.45 5.39 -8.33
C MET A 86 -3.10 4.23 -7.57
N PRO A 87 -3.63 3.20 -8.24
CA PRO A 87 -4.10 2.00 -7.56
C PRO A 87 -2.98 1.36 -6.72
N PHE A 88 -3.24 1.16 -5.44
CA PHE A 88 -2.39 0.39 -4.53
C PHE A 88 -3.04 -0.98 -4.30
N MET A 89 -3.27 -1.67 -5.43
CA MET A 89 -3.93 -2.97 -5.56
C MET A 89 -3.10 -3.85 -6.48
N PHE A 90 -3.11 -5.15 -6.26
CA PHE A 90 -2.34 -6.08 -7.10
C PHE A 90 -2.80 -6.06 -8.56
N VAL A 91 -4.10 -6.00 -8.78
CA VAL A 91 -4.73 -5.87 -10.10
C VAL A 91 -5.55 -4.58 -10.16
N ALA A 92 -5.34 -3.78 -11.17
CA ALA A 92 -6.17 -2.62 -11.49
C ALA A 92 -7.36 -3.06 -12.36
N GLY A 93 -8.36 -3.66 -11.72
CA GLY A 93 -9.59 -4.15 -12.35
C GLY A 93 -10.76 -3.18 -12.22
N ASP A 94 -11.98 -3.72 -12.15
CA ASP A 94 -13.22 -2.92 -12.12
C ASP A 94 -13.28 -1.92 -10.96
N HIS A 95 -12.81 -2.29 -9.76
CA HIS A 95 -12.73 -1.36 -8.63
C HIS A 95 -11.80 -0.16 -8.94
N ALA A 96 -10.64 -0.41 -9.53
CA ALA A 96 -9.75 0.68 -9.89
C ALA A 96 -10.36 1.60 -10.96
N ASN A 97 -11.10 1.04 -11.90
CA ASN A 97 -11.75 1.82 -12.95
C ASN A 97 -12.96 2.61 -12.40
N ASN A 98 -13.81 2.00 -11.61
CA ASN A 98 -15.04 2.63 -11.12
C ASN A 98 -14.76 3.57 -9.93
N ASP A 99 -14.04 3.07 -8.91
CA ASP A 99 -13.86 3.82 -7.67
C ASP A 99 -12.76 4.90 -7.82
N ILE A 100 -11.66 4.60 -8.52
CA ILE A 100 -10.50 5.50 -8.60
C ILE A 100 -10.61 6.43 -9.81
N ALA A 101 -10.73 5.88 -11.03
CA ALA A 101 -10.79 6.68 -12.25
C ALA A 101 -12.20 7.26 -12.50
N GLY A 102 -13.22 6.80 -11.80
CA GLY A 102 -14.57 7.36 -11.76
C GLY A 102 -14.76 8.25 -10.53
N ASP A 103 -15.37 7.69 -9.48
CA ASP A 103 -15.92 8.44 -8.34
C ASP A 103 -14.89 9.34 -7.65
N MET A 104 -13.73 8.83 -7.25
CA MET A 104 -12.71 9.62 -6.54
C MET A 104 -12.14 10.74 -7.42
N LYS A 105 -11.91 10.45 -8.70
CA LYS A 105 -11.44 11.46 -9.66
C LYS A 105 -12.46 12.57 -9.83
N GLU A 106 -13.74 12.22 -10.06
CA GLU A 106 -14.82 13.19 -10.25
C GLU A 106 -15.01 14.07 -9.02
N GLU A 107 -14.95 13.49 -7.83
CA GLU A 107 -15.07 14.25 -6.59
C GLU A 107 -13.92 15.25 -6.41
N LEU A 108 -12.67 14.84 -6.66
CA LEU A 108 -11.52 15.73 -6.57
C LEU A 108 -11.55 16.83 -7.65
N GLU A 109 -11.97 16.50 -8.87
CA GLU A 109 -12.16 17.49 -9.92
C GLU A 109 -13.26 18.49 -9.57
N GLY A 110 -14.37 18.04 -8.96
CA GLY A 110 -15.44 18.90 -8.44
C GLY A 110 -14.97 19.84 -7.33
N LYS A 111 -13.93 19.51 -6.59
CA LYS A 111 -13.25 20.36 -5.60
C LYS A 111 -12.19 21.30 -6.21
N GLY A 112 -11.96 21.23 -7.52
CA GLY A 112 -11.02 22.10 -8.24
C GLY A 112 -9.60 21.57 -8.39
N TYR A 113 -9.36 20.29 -8.08
CA TYR A 113 -8.08 19.65 -8.36
C TYR A 113 -7.95 19.26 -9.82
N GLN A 114 -6.72 19.33 -10.35
CA GLN A 114 -6.36 18.74 -11.64
C GLN A 114 -5.93 17.30 -11.42
N VAL A 115 -6.77 16.34 -11.82
CA VAL A 115 -6.57 14.93 -11.51
C VAL A 115 -6.12 14.14 -12.74
N SER A 116 -5.04 13.39 -12.57
CA SER A 116 -4.61 12.33 -13.49
C SER A 116 -4.61 10.98 -12.80
N VAL A 117 -4.66 9.90 -13.59
CA VAL A 117 -4.69 8.53 -13.07
C VAL A 117 -3.59 7.72 -13.74
N PHE A 118 -2.77 7.05 -12.94
CA PHE A 118 -1.81 6.04 -13.41
C PHE A 118 -2.42 4.66 -13.20
N MET A 119 -3.15 4.18 -14.20
CA MET A 119 -3.95 2.95 -14.11
C MET A 119 -3.09 1.70 -14.34
N GLN A 120 -2.26 1.36 -13.34
CA GLN A 120 -1.43 0.16 -13.36
C GLN A 120 -1.49 -0.54 -12.00
N GLY A 121 -1.83 -1.84 -12.00
CA GLY A 121 -1.80 -2.65 -10.78
C GLY A 121 -0.37 -2.95 -10.33
N LEU A 122 -0.17 -3.14 -9.02
CA LEU A 122 1.14 -3.45 -8.43
C LEU A 122 1.76 -4.72 -9.02
N GLY A 123 0.93 -5.71 -9.42
CA GLY A 123 1.40 -6.94 -10.04
C GLY A 123 2.07 -6.76 -11.42
N GLN A 124 1.91 -5.59 -12.05
CA GLN A 124 2.57 -5.25 -13.31
C GLN A 124 3.95 -4.57 -13.08
N ASN A 125 4.29 -4.23 -11.84
CA ASN A 125 5.57 -3.63 -11.50
C ASN A 125 6.61 -4.73 -11.23
N PRO A 126 7.71 -4.82 -12.02
CA PRO A 126 8.73 -5.85 -11.85
C PRO A 126 9.37 -5.87 -10.45
N GLU A 127 9.57 -4.71 -9.83
CA GLU A 127 10.15 -4.62 -8.49
C GLU A 127 9.21 -5.18 -7.41
N ILE A 128 7.91 -5.04 -7.60
CA ILE A 128 6.91 -5.66 -6.74
C ILE A 128 6.88 -7.18 -6.96
N GLN A 129 7.01 -7.64 -8.21
CA GLN A 129 7.11 -9.07 -8.52
C GLN A 129 8.34 -9.69 -7.83
N ASP A 130 9.48 -9.00 -7.82
CA ASP A 130 10.71 -9.46 -7.15
C ASP A 130 10.51 -9.67 -5.65
N ILE A 131 9.75 -8.80 -4.97
CA ILE A 131 9.41 -8.97 -3.54
C ILE A 131 8.65 -10.30 -3.33
N PHE A 132 7.67 -10.61 -4.16
CA PHE A 132 6.93 -11.88 -4.07
C PHE A 132 7.81 -13.09 -4.36
N ILE A 133 8.72 -12.98 -5.34
CA ILE A 133 9.69 -14.04 -5.67
C ILE A 133 10.60 -14.30 -4.46
N ASP A 134 11.08 -13.26 -3.79
CA ASP A 134 11.92 -13.40 -2.61
C ASP A 134 11.16 -14.00 -1.42
N HIS A 135 9.90 -13.60 -1.21
CA HIS A 135 9.03 -14.25 -0.23
C HIS A 135 8.84 -15.73 -0.52
N ALA A 136 8.66 -16.12 -1.79
CA ALA A 136 8.55 -17.53 -2.18
C ALA A 136 9.85 -18.30 -1.92
N LYS A 137 11.01 -17.72 -2.24
CA LYS A 137 12.33 -18.32 -1.94
C LYS A 137 12.55 -18.51 -0.44
N ILE A 138 12.19 -17.52 0.39
CA ILE A 138 12.26 -17.62 1.84
C ILE A 138 11.34 -18.71 2.34
N ALA A 139 10.08 -18.75 1.88
CA ALA A 139 9.13 -19.77 2.28
C ALA A 139 9.60 -21.19 1.92
N ALA A 140 10.19 -21.36 0.75
CA ALA A 140 10.73 -22.66 0.31
C ALA A 140 11.92 -23.14 1.16
N LYS A 141 12.70 -22.21 1.71
CA LYS A 141 13.85 -22.53 2.59
C LYS A 141 13.44 -22.69 4.04
N HIS A 142 12.32 -22.18 4.45
CA HIS A 142 11.87 -22.17 5.86
C HIS A 142 11.27 -23.54 6.20
N LYS A 143 11.96 -24.31 7.02
CA LYS A 143 11.35 -25.48 7.67
C LYS A 143 10.37 -24.94 8.73
N MET A 144 9.11 -25.36 8.65
CA MET A 144 8.13 -25.04 9.69
C MET A 144 8.69 -25.51 11.05
N ILE A 145 8.79 -24.57 11.99
CA ILE A 145 9.15 -24.90 13.36
C ILE A 145 7.90 -25.48 14.02
N ASP A 146 7.85 -26.80 14.14
CA ASP A 146 6.84 -27.46 14.95
C ASP A 146 7.11 -27.20 16.44
N ILE A 147 6.44 -26.17 16.98
CA ILE A 147 6.56 -25.76 18.38
C ILE A 147 6.15 -26.92 19.32
N THR A 148 5.19 -27.76 18.92
CA THR A 148 4.72 -28.89 19.72
C THR A 148 5.81 -29.94 19.86
N SER A 149 6.47 -30.30 18.78
CA SER A 149 7.61 -31.24 18.81
C SER A 149 8.80 -30.66 19.59
N LYS A 150 9.09 -29.36 19.45
CA LYS A 150 10.12 -28.70 20.26
C LYS A 150 9.79 -28.72 21.74
N LYS A 151 8.56 -28.42 22.15
CA LYS A 151 8.14 -28.48 23.55
C LYS A 151 8.27 -29.89 24.14
N LYS A 152 7.88 -30.94 23.39
CA LYS A 152 8.07 -32.34 23.78
C LYS A 152 9.53 -32.68 23.98
N LYS A 153 10.40 -32.24 23.07
CA LYS A 153 11.84 -32.46 23.19
C LYS A 153 12.42 -31.79 24.43
N TYR A 154 12.09 -30.53 24.72
CA TYR A 154 12.54 -29.82 25.90
C TYR A 154 12.00 -30.41 27.21
N ALA A 155 10.81 -31.01 27.24
CA ALA A 155 10.29 -31.71 28.38
C ALA A 155 11.09 -32.98 28.67
N ALA A 156 11.43 -33.76 27.62
CA ALA A 156 12.21 -35.00 27.76
C ALA A 156 13.70 -34.78 28.12
N GLU A 157 14.23 -33.58 27.89
CA GLU A 157 15.62 -33.22 28.27
C GLU A 157 15.74 -32.78 29.74
N LYS A 158 14.62 -32.65 30.48
CA LYS A 158 14.57 -32.22 31.88
C LYS A 158 14.37 -33.37 32.87
N ASP A 159 14.09 -34.57 32.41
CA ASP A 159 14.02 -35.82 33.18
C ASP A 159 15.36 -36.57 33.09
#